data_ea3c157738bab922f602a224e5ca543e
#
_entry.id   ea3c157738bab922f602a224e5ca543e
#
_cell.length_a   1.000
_cell.length_b   1.000
_cell.length_c   1.000
_cell.angle_alpha   90.00
_cell.angle_beta   90.00
_cell.angle_gamma   90.00
#
_symmetry.space_group_name_H-M   'P 1'
#
loop_
_entity.id
_entity.type
_entity.pdbx_description
1 polymer ?
#
loop_
_entity_poly.entity_id
_entity_poly.type
_entity_poly.pdbx_seq_one_letter_code
_entity_poly.pdbx_strand_id
1 'polypeptide(L)'
;TEAGRKLDGFDMPELDSRFLVITASNIPGNNEINIMGTKMPLLASDFIAYKGQPLLVLFGPDYENTELALEKIKVKTSPMDSKEDSSDFPDPLFFSWGLDENGENDEERQQMKKIESSFELESGDEESFNRFPILSWQDSNNTMHVECPSQWQSMVRECVASALNRSPETITLHPDKYSEKYDEYFIGPAMYATYTSIATFITGMPCEMRESCIAARPGISFHTVTWIDKNSKPRHEETTVIIDQGY
;
A
#
# COMPACT_ATOMS: atom_id res chain seq x y z
N THR A 1 10.54 -9.24 6.41
CA THR A 1 9.96 -9.35 7.78
C THR A 1 8.67 -10.14 7.72
N GLU A 2 8.38 -10.90 8.78
CA GLU A 2 7.12 -11.65 8.92
C GLU A 2 6.03 -10.71 9.43
N ALA A 3 4.82 -10.87 8.92
CA ALA A 3 3.63 -10.21 9.46
C ALA A 3 3.25 -10.73 10.85
N GLY A 4 2.43 -9.98 11.60
CA GLY A 4 1.99 -10.39 12.92
C GLY A 4 3.09 -10.37 14.00
N ARG A 5 4.07 -9.48 13.86
CA ARG A 5 5.15 -9.34 14.84
C ARG A 5 5.21 -7.91 15.39
N LYS A 6 5.56 -7.81 16.66
CA LYS A 6 5.86 -6.53 17.28
C LYS A 6 7.17 -5.97 16.70
N LEU A 7 7.19 -4.70 16.37
CA LEU A 7 8.38 -3.99 15.93
C LEU A 7 9.11 -3.41 17.16
N ASP A 8 10.23 -3.99 17.53
CA ASP A 8 11.02 -3.58 18.70
C ASP A 8 12.08 -2.50 18.35
N GLY A 9 12.27 -2.22 17.07
CA GLY A 9 13.20 -1.22 16.58
C GLY A 9 14.22 -1.74 15.57
N PHE A 10 15.34 -1.04 15.47
CA PHE A 10 16.35 -1.30 14.45
C PHE A 10 17.76 -1.34 15.05
N ASP A 11 18.60 -2.27 14.56
CA ASP A 11 20.05 -2.17 14.71
C ASP A 11 20.60 -1.36 13.54
N MET A 12 21.03 -0.15 13.84
CA MET A 12 21.55 0.77 12.85
C MET A 12 23.05 0.60 12.68
N PRO A 13 23.58 0.53 11.45
CA PRO A 13 25.01 0.68 11.21
C PRO A 13 25.45 2.11 11.55
N GLU A 14 26.75 2.31 11.66
CA GLU A 14 27.33 3.65 11.78
C GLU A 14 27.08 4.40 10.43
N LEU A 15 26.25 5.43 10.48
CA LEU A 15 25.91 6.28 9.34
C LEU A 15 26.49 7.67 9.55
N ASP A 16 27.09 8.24 8.54
CA ASP A 16 27.55 9.62 8.58
C ASP A 16 26.40 10.63 8.42
N SER A 17 26.69 11.92 8.56
CA SER A 17 25.70 12.99 8.54
C SER A 17 24.99 13.22 7.19
N ARG A 18 25.41 12.53 6.15
CA ARG A 18 24.76 12.59 4.82
C ARG A 18 23.56 11.65 4.72
N PHE A 19 23.40 10.76 5.69
CA PHE A 19 22.26 9.84 5.73
C PHE A 19 21.16 10.37 6.64
N LEU A 20 19.93 10.20 6.20
CA LEU A 20 18.71 10.49 6.96
C LEU A 20 17.89 9.22 7.07
N VAL A 21 17.62 8.79 8.29
CA VAL A 21 16.69 7.69 8.59
C VAL A 21 15.35 8.29 9.04
N ILE A 22 14.28 7.88 8.40
CA ILE A 22 12.91 8.26 8.76
C ILE A 22 12.18 7.01 9.25
N THR A 23 11.67 7.08 10.47
CA THR A 23 10.79 6.08 11.07
C THR A 23 9.44 6.73 11.37
N ALA A 24 8.45 5.98 11.81
CA ALA A 24 7.15 6.52 12.20
C ALA A 24 7.25 7.70 13.18
N SER A 25 8.23 7.68 14.10
CA SER A 25 8.45 8.73 15.10
C SER A 25 9.04 10.04 14.55
N ASN A 26 9.60 10.03 13.34
CA ASN A 26 10.19 11.20 12.71
C ASN A 26 9.23 11.96 11.80
N ILE A 27 8.04 11.44 11.58
CA ILE A 27 7.03 12.06 10.71
C ILE A 27 6.48 13.31 11.43
N PRO A 28 6.58 14.49 10.82
CA PRO A 28 6.21 15.75 11.50
C PRO A 28 4.72 15.88 11.81
N GLY A 29 3.87 15.26 11.01
CA GLY A 29 2.42 15.27 11.13
C GLY A 29 1.86 13.87 11.36
N ASN A 30 0.91 13.47 10.54
CA ASN A 30 0.25 12.19 10.69
C ASN A 30 1.02 11.08 9.97
N ASN A 31 1.28 9.98 10.68
CA ASN A 31 1.88 8.76 10.11
C ASN A 31 0.80 7.93 9.40
N GLU A 32 -0.03 8.54 8.59
CA GLU A 32 -1.08 7.84 7.85
C GLU A 32 -1.36 8.50 6.50
N ILE A 33 -1.78 7.68 5.56
CA ILE A 33 -2.41 8.12 4.32
C ILE A 33 -3.89 7.75 4.35
N ASN A 34 -4.72 8.60 3.79
CA ASN A 34 -6.15 8.34 3.65
C ASN A 34 -6.46 8.02 2.19
N ILE A 35 -6.93 6.81 1.94
CA ILE A 35 -7.27 6.32 0.62
C ILE A 35 -8.75 5.99 0.61
N MET A 36 -9.56 6.83 -0.04
CA MET A 36 -11.01 6.65 -0.13
C MET A 36 -11.71 6.43 1.22
N GLY A 37 -11.20 7.06 2.30
CA GLY A 37 -11.73 6.88 3.64
C GLY A 37 -11.07 5.77 4.45
N THR A 38 -10.24 4.95 3.84
CA THR A 38 -9.41 3.96 4.54
C THR A 38 -8.08 4.58 4.93
N LYS A 39 -7.73 4.47 6.20
CA LYS A 39 -6.46 4.97 6.73
C LYS A 39 -5.44 3.85 6.76
N MET A 40 -4.26 4.13 6.24
CA MET A 40 -3.12 3.22 6.27
C MET A 40 -1.91 3.94 6.87
N PRO A 41 -1.12 3.28 7.74
CA PRO A 41 0.12 3.87 8.23
C PRO A 41 1.14 4.04 7.09
N LEU A 42 1.83 5.17 7.06
CA LEU A 42 2.97 5.40 6.17
C LEU A 42 4.12 4.46 6.51
N LEU A 43 4.44 4.36 7.80
CA LEU A 43 5.48 3.49 8.34
C LEU A 43 4.93 2.75 9.56
N ALA A 44 5.29 1.49 9.72
CA ALA A 44 4.93 0.74 10.92
C ALA A 44 5.54 1.41 12.17
N SER A 45 4.75 1.53 13.24
CA SER A 45 5.18 2.09 14.52
C SER A 45 5.50 1.01 15.55
N ASP A 46 4.52 0.15 15.84
CA ASP A 46 4.58 -0.79 16.96
C ASP A 46 4.51 -2.25 16.52
N PHE A 47 3.84 -2.50 15.40
CA PHE A 47 3.71 -3.86 14.87
C PHE A 47 3.75 -3.88 13.34
N ILE A 48 4.04 -5.06 12.80
CA ILE A 48 4.10 -5.32 11.36
C ILE A 48 2.80 -6.04 10.97
N ALA A 49 1.90 -5.30 10.32
CA ALA A 49 0.57 -5.80 10.00
C ALA A 49 0.58 -6.78 8.81
N TYR A 50 1.47 -6.56 7.83
CA TYR A 50 1.54 -7.39 6.62
C TYR A 50 2.98 -7.49 6.09
N LYS A 51 3.24 -8.55 5.32
CA LYS A 51 4.53 -8.75 4.66
C LYS A 51 4.77 -7.64 3.63
N GLY A 52 5.93 -6.97 3.73
CA GLY A 52 6.26 -5.85 2.84
C GLY A 52 5.82 -4.48 3.36
N GLN A 53 5.21 -4.41 4.56
CA GLN A 53 4.88 -3.12 5.17
C GLN A 53 6.16 -2.28 5.34
N PRO A 54 6.14 -1.00 4.92
CA PRO A 54 7.26 -0.10 5.14
C PRO A 54 7.52 0.13 6.63
N LEU A 55 8.77 -0.03 7.06
CA LEU A 55 9.19 0.10 8.45
C LEU A 55 10.01 1.36 8.70
N LEU A 56 10.89 1.68 7.75
CA LEU A 56 11.71 2.89 7.73
C LEU A 56 12.04 3.27 6.29
N VAL A 57 12.45 4.51 6.11
CA VAL A 57 13.00 4.99 4.85
C VAL A 57 14.39 5.56 5.11
N LEU A 58 15.33 5.25 4.23
CA LEU A 58 16.70 5.73 4.28
C LEU A 58 16.97 6.61 3.06
N PHE A 59 17.40 7.85 3.29
CA PHE A 59 17.96 8.73 2.28
C PHE A 59 19.47 8.85 2.49
N GLY A 60 20.23 8.86 1.43
CA GLY A 60 21.68 8.97 1.45
C GLY A 60 22.19 9.87 0.34
N PRO A 61 23.54 10.01 0.23
CA PRO A 61 24.16 10.91 -0.74
C PRO A 61 23.98 10.48 -2.19
N ASP A 62 23.81 9.19 -2.43
CA ASP A 62 23.61 8.57 -3.73
C ASP A 62 22.93 7.20 -3.55
N TYR A 63 22.45 6.63 -4.64
CA TYR A 63 21.71 5.39 -4.64
C TYR A 63 22.53 4.20 -4.14
N GLU A 64 23.75 4.02 -4.65
CA GLU A 64 24.61 2.87 -4.33
C GLU A 64 24.97 2.82 -2.83
N ASN A 65 25.42 3.96 -2.28
CA ASN A 65 25.74 4.04 -0.86
C ASN A 65 24.52 3.87 0.04
N THR A 66 23.36 4.35 -0.42
CA THR A 66 22.11 4.21 0.34
C THR A 66 21.67 2.75 0.39
N GLU A 67 21.72 2.03 -0.72
CA GLU A 67 21.39 0.60 -0.80
C GLU A 67 22.33 -0.23 0.09
N LEU A 68 23.65 -0.02 -0.03
CA LEU A 68 24.65 -0.69 0.83
C LEU A 68 24.48 -0.40 2.32
N ALA A 69 23.99 0.79 2.69
CA ALA A 69 23.69 1.13 4.06
C ALA A 69 22.40 0.45 4.54
N LEU A 70 21.38 0.42 3.67
CA LEU A 70 20.09 -0.21 3.97
C LEU A 70 20.23 -1.71 4.24
N GLU A 71 21.06 -2.43 3.48
CA GLU A 71 21.34 -3.85 3.68
C GLU A 71 21.94 -4.17 5.07
N LYS A 72 22.58 -3.21 5.71
CA LYS A 72 23.19 -3.38 7.03
C LYS A 72 22.21 -3.13 8.18
N ILE A 73 21.08 -2.53 7.91
CA ILE A 73 20.06 -2.27 8.92
C ILE A 73 19.33 -3.58 9.25
N LYS A 74 19.28 -3.92 10.52
CA LYS A 74 18.58 -5.11 10.99
C LYS A 74 17.32 -4.72 11.74
N VAL A 75 16.20 -5.30 11.34
CA VAL A 75 14.92 -5.12 12.03
C VAL A 75 14.87 -6.03 13.24
N LYS A 76 14.53 -5.48 14.40
CA LYS A 76 14.27 -6.22 15.64
C LYS A 76 12.78 -6.43 15.80
N THR A 77 12.39 -7.68 15.97
CA THR A 77 10.99 -8.04 16.16
C THR A 77 10.84 -9.10 17.23
N SER A 78 9.74 -9.07 17.96
CA SER A 78 9.33 -10.10 18.91
C SER A 78 7.96 -10.67 18.54
N PRO A 79 7.64 -11.88 19.04
CA PRO A 79 6.28 -12.40 18.93
C PRO A 79 5.29 -11.47 19.61
N MET A 80 4.10 -11.33 19.04
CA MET A 80 3.00 -10.65 19.72
C MET A 80 2.42 -11.56 20.80
N ASP A 81 2.07 -11.00 21.96
CA ASP A 81 1.42 -11.77 23.03
C ASP A 81 -0.04 -12.04 22.65
N SER A 82 -0.40 -13.31 22.52
CA SER A 82 -1.66 -13.80 21.98
C SER A 82 -2.96 -13.32 22.69
N LYS A 83 -2.87 -12.42 23.65
CA LYS A 83 -3.99 -11.88 24.42
C LYS A 83 -4.35 -10.42 24.12
N GLU A 84 -3.45 -9.64 23.52
CA GLU A 84 -3.70 -8.22 23.26
C GLU A 84 -4.09 -7.96 21.77
N ASP A 85 -3.99 -8.95 20.91
CA ASP A 85 -3.69 -8.70 19.50
C ASP A 85 -4.78 -9.02 18.51
N SER A 86 -5.85 -9.67 18.93
CA SER A 86 -6.96 -9.97 18.00
C SER A 86 -7.89 -8.78 17.72
N SER A 87 -7.76 -7.68 18.48
CA SER A 87 -8.63 -6.51 18.33
C SER A 87 -8.09 -5.47 17.33
N ASP A 88 -6.80 -5.52 16.99
CA ASP A 88 -6.14 -4.53 16.12
C ASP A 88 -6.07 -4.97 14.66
N PHE A 89 -6.33 -6.24 14.38
CA PHE A 89 -6.52 -6.68 13.00
C PHE A 89 -7.97 -6.37 12.60
N PRO A 90 -8.17 -5.66 11.49
CA PRO A 90 -9.53 -5.47 11.00
C PRO A 90 -10.17 -6.83 10.75
N ASP A 91 -11.40 -7.01 11.23
CA ASP A 91 -12.19 -8.17 10.88
C ASP A 91 -12.19 -8.35 9.36
N PRO A 92 -12.12 -9.59 8.85
CA PRO A 92 -12.19 -9.81 7.42
C PRO A 92 -13.41 -9.09 6.85
N LEU A 93 -13.19 -8.21 5.88
CA LEU A 93 -14.26 -7.47 5.26
C LEU A 93 -15.20 -8.46 4.59
N PHE A 94 -16.40 -8.60 5.13
CA PHE A 94 -17.43 -9.42 4.54
C PHE A 94 -18.38 -8.52 3.74
N PHE A 95 -18.38 -8.69 2.43
CA PHE A 95 -19.28 -7.98 1.54
C PHE A 95 -20.09 -9.00 0.75
N SER A 96 -21.41 -8.87 0.81
CA SER A 96 -22.32 -9.65 -0.03
C SER A 96 -23.15 -8.70 -0.86
N TRP A 97 -23.15 -8.93 -2.16
CA TRP A 97 -23.99 -8.20 -3.11
C TRP A 97 -24.68 -9.20 -4.04
N GLY A 98 -25.96 -8.98 -4.30
CA GLY A 98 -26.70 -9.82 -5.23
C GLY A 98 -27.93 -9.11 -5.76
N LEU A 99 -28.30 -9.44 -6.97
CA LEU A 99 -29.60 -9.14 -7.55
C LEU A 99 -30.44 -10.41 -7.44
N ASP A 100 -31.34 -10.42 -6.47
CA ASP A 100 -32.37 -11.46 -6.38
C ASP A 100 -33.70 -10.89 -6.86
N GLU A 101 -33.97 -11.03 -8.15
CA GLU A 101 -35.17 -10.48 -8.75
C GLU A 101 -36.42 -11.29 -8.41
N ASN A 102 -36.32 -12.53 -7.91
CA ASN A 102 -37.45 -13.42 -7.77
C ASN A 102 -37.62 -14.11 -6.43
N GLY A 103 -36.79 -13.82 -5.43
CA GLY A 103 -36.77 -14.57 -4.17
C GLY A 103 -36.25 -16.01 -4.36
N GLU A 104 -35.55 -16.53 -3.38
CA GLU A 104 -34.98 -17.87 -3.42
C GLU A 104 -36.06 -18.92 -3.58
N ASN A 105 -36.14 -19.52 -4.76
CA ASN A 105 -36.95 -20.70 -4.98
C ASN A 105 -36.05 -21.94 -4.99
N ASP A 106 -35.73 -22.42 -3.77
CA ASP A 106 -34.91 -23.63 -3.59
C ASP A 106 -35.46 -24.84 -4.32
N GLU A 107 -36.76 -24.92 -4.52
CA GLU A 107 -37.40 -26.00 -5.28
C GLU A 107 -37.06 -25.94 -6.77
N GLU A 108 -36.93 -24.76 -7.34
CA GLU A 108 -36.48 -24.60 -8.73
C GLU A 108 -35.01 -24.96 -8.90
N ARG A 109 -34.15 -24.53 -7.98
CA ARG A 109 -32.71 -24.86 -8.00
C ARG A 109 -32.47 -26.37 -7.95
N GLN A 110 -33.26 -27.12 -7.17
CA GLN A 110 -33.14 -28.59 -7.07
C GLN A 110 -33.40 -29.33 -8.40
N GLN A 111 -34.13 -28.71 -9.32
CA GLN A 111 -34.44 -29.29 -10.64
C GLN A 111 -33.42 -28.90 -11.72
N MET A 112 -32.50 -28.03 -11.40
CA MET A 112 -31.48 -27.53 -12.31
C MET A 112 -30.19 -28.33 -12.19
N LYS A 113 -29.42 -28.37 -13.27
CA LYS A 113 -28.07 -28.92 -13.22
C LYS A 113 -27.13 -27.91 -12.58
N LYS A 114 -26.45 -28.32 -11.51
CA LYS A 114 -25.43 -27.58 -10.84
C LYS A 114 -24.08 -27.78 -11.53
N ILE A 115 -23.37 -26.67 -11.80
CA ILE A 115 -22.00 -26.67 -12.30
C ILE A 115 -21.18 -25.88 -11.28
N GLU A 116 -20.10 -26.45 -10.80
CA GLU A 116 -19.15 -25.81 -9.90
C GLU A 116 -17.83 -25.62 -10.63
N SER A 117 -17.24 -24.44 -10.44
CA SER A 117 -15.92 -24.11 -10.94
C SER A 117 -15.13 -23.37 -9.89
N SER A 118 -13.84 -23.64 -9.83
CA SER A 118 -12.91 -22.91 -8.97
C SER A 118 -11.74 -22.41 -9.81
N PHE A 119 -11.30 -21.22 -9.50
CA PHE A 119 -10.15 -20.61 -10.15
C PHE A 119 -9.30 -19.93 -9.07
N GLU A 120 -8.01 -20.16 -9.13
CA GLU A 120 -7.04 -19.58 -8.19
C GLU A 120 -6.01 -18.75 -8.96
N LEU A 121 -5.80 -17.55 -8.49
CA LEU A 121 -4.69 -16.70 -8.86
C LEU A 121 -3.72 -16.72 -7.68
N GLU A 122 -2.55 -17.27 -7.89
CA GLU A 122 -1.50 -17.23 -6.86
C GLU A 122 -1.04 -15.79 -6.61
N SER A 123 -0.68 -15.50 -5.36
CA SER A 123 0.04 -14.28 -5.05
C SER A 123 1.35 -14.24 -5.83
N GLY A 124 1.69 -13.09 -6.36
CA GLY A 124 2.89 -12.92 -7.17
C GLY A 124 3.58 -11.60 -6.89
N ASP A 125 4.90 -11.62 -7.01
CA ASP A 125 5.69 -10.41 -7.03
C ASP A 125 5.87 -10.00 -8.50
N GLU A 126 5.34 -8.85 -8.89
CA GLU A 126 5.58 -8.27 -10.21
C GLU A 126 6.71 -7.25 -10.11
N GLU A 127 7.80 -7.50 -10.83
CA GLU A 127 8.82 -6.47 -10.99
C GLU A 127 8.26 -5.35 -11.89
N SER A 128 8.12 -4.17 -11.34
CA SER A 128 7.84 -2.98 -12.15
C SER A 128 9.08 -2.61 -12.95
N PHE A 129 9.00 -2.70 -14.27
CA PHE A 129 10.09 -2.31 -15.18
C PHE A 129 10.23 -0.77 -15.31
N ASN A 130 9.22 -0.02 -14.89
CA ASN A 130 9.19 1.43 -15.01
C ASN A 130 9.45 2.07 -13.64
N ARG A 131 10.73 2.31 -13.34
CA ARG A 131 11.16 3.05 -12.15
C ARG A 131 11.14 4.54 -12.45
N PHE A 132 10.08 5.22 -12.04
CA PHE A 132 10.03 6.68 -12.15
C PHE A 132 10.65 7.31 -10.92
N PRO A 133 11.52 8.32 -11.09
CA PRO A 133 11.98 9.11 -9.97
C PRO A 133 10.83 9.95 -9.43
N ILE A 134 10.69 9.99 -8.12
CA ILE A 134 9.83 10.92 -7.41
C ILE A 134 10.73 11.93 -6.75
N LEU A 135 10.56 13.20 -7.08
CA LEU A 135 11.41 14.29 -6.64
C LEU A 135 10.61 15.27 -5.81
N SER A 136 11.18 15.75 -4.71
CA SER A 136 10.63 16.85 -3.94
C SER A 136 11.67 17.91 -3.65
N TRP A 137 11.23 19.18 -3.63
CA TRP A 137 12.06 20.32 -3.25
C TRP A 137 11.20 21.43 -2.63
N GLN A 138 11.82 22.31 -1.90
CA GLN A 138 11.15 23.45 -1.29
C GLN A 138 11.68 24.74 -1.90
N ASP A 139 10.80 25.66 -2.25
CA ASP A 139 11.17 26.97 -2.78
C ASP A 139 11.41 27.99 -1.65
N SER A 140 11.81 29.21 -2.03
CA SER A 140 12.05 30.32 -1.11
C SER A 140 10.80 30.79 -0.36
N ASN A 141 9.61 30.45 -0.82
CA ASN A 141 8.32 30.78 -0.20
C ASN A 141 7.83 29.68 0.73
N ASN A 142 8.67 28.66 1.00
CA ASN A 142 8.32 27.45 1.74
C ASN A 142 7.24 26.58 1.07
N THR A 143 7.00 26.74 -0.23
CA THR A 143 6.12 25.84 -0.98
C THR A 143 6.85 24.52 -1.22
N MET A 144 6.22 23.41 -0.88
CA MET A 144 6.73 22.09 -1.21
C MET A 144 6.30 21.72 -2.62
N HIS A 145 7.26 21.48 -3.49
CA HIS A 145 7.05 20.99 -4.84
C HIS A 145 7.31 19.51 -4.89
N VAL A 146 6.44 18.77 -5.56
CA VAL A 146 6.59 17.33 -5.73
C VAL A 146 6.32 16.96 -7.18
N GLU A 147 7.28 16.33 -7.82
CA GLU A 147 7.15 15.72 -9.14
C GLU A 147 6.97 14.21 -8.95
N CYS A 148 5.80 13.71 -9.31
CA CYS A 148 5.50 12.29 -9.23
C CYS A 148 4.46 11.88 -10.26
N PRO A 149 4.56 10.66 -10.81
CA PRO A 149 3.53 10.07 -11.64
C PRO A 149 2.37 9.65 -10.74
N SER A 150 1.23 10.29 -10.84
CA SER A 150 0.04 9.91 -10.11
C SER A 150 -1.21 10.26 -10.88
N GLN A 151 -2.14 9.34 -10.95
CA GLN A 151 -3.48 9.59 -11.46
C GLN A 151 -4.30 10.46 -10.49
N TRP A 152 -3.98 10.39 -9.20
CA TRP A 152 -4.78 11.01 -8.15
C TRP A 152 -4.02 12.11 -7.42
N GLN A 153 -3.80 13.20 -8.13
CA GLN A 153 -3.02 14.34 -7.64
C GLN A 153 -3.55 14.94 -6.33
N SER A 154 -4.89 15.00 -6.15
CA SER A 154 -5.48 15.51 -4.91
C SER A 154 -5.12 14.65 -3.71
N MET A 155 -5.14 13.33 -3.85
CA MET A 155 -4.76 12.41 -2.79
C MET A 155 -3.29 12.57 -2.40
N VAL A 156 -2.39 12.64 -3.39
CA VAL A 156 -0.95 12.88 -3.13
C VAL A 156 -0.75 14.17 -2.35
N ARG A 157 -1.40 15.26 -2.77
CA ARG A 157 -1.33 16.56 -2.09
C ARG A 157 -1.78 16.48 -0.63
N GLU A 158 -2.91 15.85 -0.39
CA GLU A 158 -3.47 15.68 0.95
C GLU A 158 -2.57 14.81 1.84
N CYS A 159 -2.01 13.72 1.31
CA CYS A 159 -1.08 12.86 2.04
C CYS A 159 0.19 13.61 2.45
N VAL A 160 0.82 14.31 1.51
CA VAL A 160 2.01 15.13 1.79
C VAL A 160 1.71 16.21 2.83
N ALA A 161 0.60 16.92 2.65
CA ALA A 161 0.21 18.00 3.57
C ALA A 161 -0.05 17.47 4.99
N SER A 162 -0.76 16.34 5.11
CA SER A 162 -1.04 15.67 6.37
C SER A 162 0.22 15.21 7.09
N ALA A 163 1.14 14.56 6.39
CA ALA A 163 2.38 14.07 6.95
C ALA A 163 3.36 15.21 7.36
N LEU A 164 3.31 16.34 6.67
CA LEU A 164 4.10 17.53 7.01
C LEU A 164 3.42 18.46 8.03
N ASN A 165 2.19 18.16 8.45
CA ASN A 165 1.34 19.04 9.26
C ASN A 165 1.22 20.44 8.65
N ARG A 166 0.93 20.51 7.35
CA ARG A 166 0.82 21.75 6.56
C ARG A 166 -0.54 21.84 5.86
N SER A 167 -0.88 23.05 5.41
CA SER A 167 -2.06 23.23 4.53
C SER A 167 -1.79 22.69 3.13
N PRO A 168 -2.76 22.01 2.49
CA PRO A 168 -2.63 21.48 1.12
C PRO A 168 -2.27 22.56 0.07
N GLU A 169 -2.62 23.83 0.30
CA GLU A 169 -2.29 24.95 -0.59
C GLU A 169 -0.78 25.25 -0.64
N THR A 170 -0.01 24.78 0.34
CA THR A 170 1.46 24.91 0.35
C THR A 170 2.17 23.81 -0.39
N ILE A 171 1.42 22.87 -0.99
CA ILE A 171 1.95 21.76 -1.76
C ILE A 171 1.59 21.93 -3.23
N THR A 172 2.60 22.00 -4.07
CA THR A 172 2.45 22.08 -5.53
C THR A 172 2.90 20.77 -6.16
N LEU A 173 2.02 20.13 -6.91
CA LEU A 173 2.32 18.89 -7.63
C LEU A 173 2.63 19.19 -9.08
N HIS A 174 3.65 18.50 -9.58
CA HIS A 174 4.05 18.51 -10.97
C HIS A 174 3.78 17.12 -11.55
N PRO A 175 2.70 16.96 -12.33
CA PRO A 175 2.38 15.68 -12.92
C PRO A 175 3.43 15.30 -13.96
N ASP A 176 3.91 14.07 -13.89
CA ASP A 176 4.79 13.53 -14.92
C ASP A 176 4.00 13.26 -16.22
N LYS A 177 4.67 13.46 -17.34
CA LYS A 177 4.09 13.29 -18.68
C LYS A 177 4.12 11.84 -19.18
N TYR A 178 4.75 10.93 -18.44
CA TYR A 178 5.10 9.59 -18.92
C TYR A 178 4.33 8.43 -18.30
N SER A 179 3.21 8.70 -17.65
CA SER A 179 2.41 7.63 -17.02
C SER A 179 1.62 6.84 -18.07
N GLU A 180 2.22 5.75 -18.58
CA GLU A 180 1.54 4.82 -19.50
C GLU A 180 0.82 3.65 -18.80
N LYS A 181 1.15 3.37 -17.54
CA LYS A 181 0.56 2.27 -16.75
C LYS A 181 -0.16 2.82 -15.52
N TYR A 182 -1.46 2.64 -15.48
CA TYR A 182 -2.32 3.31 -14.52
C TYR A 182 -2.46 2.58 -13.18
N ASP A 183 -2.41 1.26 -13.13
CA ASP A 183 -2.74 0.48 -11.94
C ASP A 183 -1.66 0.51 -10.86
N GLU A 184 -0.40 0.60 -11.26
CA GLU A 184 0.75 0.66 -10.35
C GLU A 184 0.89 2.01 -9.63
N TYR A 185 0.16 3.05 -10.08
CA TYR A 185 0.31 4.44 -9.62
C TYR A 185 -0.79 4.93 -8.69
N PHE A 186 -1.42 4.01 -7.95
CA PHE A 186 -2.52 4.37 -7.07
C PHE A 186 -2.05 4.80 -5.68
N ILE A 187 -1.42 3.91 -4.92
CA ILE A 187 -0.99 4.14 -3.54
C ILE A 187 0.50 4.49 -3.48
N GLY A 188 1.34 3.77 -4.20
CA GLY A 188 2.80 3.92 -4.20
C GLY A 188 3.24 5.36 -4.38
N PRO A 189 2.81 6.08 -5.44
CA PRO A 189 3.21 7.47 -5.64
C PRO A 189 2.88 8.39 -4.47
N ALA A 190 1.73 8.21 -3.81
CA ALA A 190 1.38 9.01 -2.64
C ALA A 190 2.32 8.75 -1.46
N MET A 191 2.68 7.48 -1.23
CA MET A 191 3.64 7.11 -0.18
C MET A 191 5.03 7.66 -0.48
N TYR A 192 5.57 7.43 -1.68
CA TYR A 192 6.92 7.88 -2.04
C TYR A 192 7.04 9.39 -2.12
N ALA A 193 6.01 10.09 -2.65
CA ALA A 193 5.93 11.54 -2.63
C ALA A 193 5.93 12.08 -1.20
N THR A 194 5.26 11.39 -0.29
CA THR A 194 5.24 11.77 1.12
C THR A 194 6.61 11.55 1.76
N TYR A 195 7.28 10.42 1.52
CA TYR A 195 8.61 10.15 2.06
C TYR A 195 9.66 11.16 1.56
N THR A 196 9.69 11.44 0.25
CA THR A 196 10.62 12.44 -0.31
C THR A 196 10.36 13.82 0.25
N SER A 197 9.08 14.20 0.43
CA SER A 197 8.69 15.48 1.00
C SER A 197 9.09 15.62 2.48
N ILE A 198 8.96 14.54 3.27
CA ILE A 198 9.45 14.54 4.66
C ILE A 198 10.97 14.71 4.69
N ALA A 199 11.70 13.99 3.83
CA ALA A 199 13.15 14.12 3.73
C ALA A 199 13.58 15.54 3.34
N THR A 200 12.93 16.11 2.32
CA THR A 200 13.15 17.51 1.91
C THR A 200 12.87 18.49 3.05
N PHE A 201 11.78 18.26 3.78
CA PHE A 201 11.41 19.13 4.91
C PHE A 201 12.45 19.10 6.04
N ILE A 202 12.99 17.91 6.35
CA ILE A 202 13.99 17.72 7.42
C ILE A 202 15.36 18.26 7.00
N THR A 203 15.77 17.99 5.75
CA THR A 203 17.12 18.33 5.28
C THR A 203 17.24 19.73 4.69
N GLY A 204 16.14 20.30 4.22
CA GLY A 204 16.13 21.53 3.42
C GLY A 204 16.71 21.36 2.02
N MET A 205 16.99 20.14 1.57
CA MET A 205 17.57 19.81 0.27
C MET A 205 16.56 19.09 -0.61
N PRO A 206 16.67 19.20 -1.95
CA PRO A 206 15.92 18.34 -2.85
C PRO A 206 16.20 16.87 -2.58
N CYS A 207 15.17 16.06 -2.54
CA CYS A 207 15.26 14.61 -2.32
C CYS A 207 14.58 13.85 -3.45
N GLU A 208 15.24 12.79 -3.90
CA GLU A 208 14.72 11.88 -4.92
C GLU A 208 14.58 10.48 -4.33
N MET A 209 13.50 9.81 -4.71
CA MET A 209 13.31 8.38 -4.46
C MET A 209 12.94 7.72 -5.78
N ARG A 210 13.54 6.58 -6.05
CA ARG A 210 13.16 5.73 -7.17
C ARG A 210 12.36 4.56 -6.64
N GLU A 211 11.22 4.35 -7.24
CA GLU A 211 10.40 3.21 -6.90
C GLU A 211 11.18 1.92 -7.15
N SER A 212 11.35 1.13 -6.10
CA SER A 212 11.90 -0.24 -6.20
C SER A 212 10.78 -1.25 -5.98
N CYS A 213 9.53 -0.90 -6.29
CA CYS A 213 8.39 -1.72 -5.94
C CYS A 213 8.40 -3.04 -6.68
N ILE A 214 8.49 -4.07 -5.88
CA ILE A 214 7.85 -5.33 -6.16
C ILE A 214 6.38 -5.11 -5.80
N ALA A 215 5.52 -4.90 -6.79
CA ALA A 215 4.10 -4.85 -6.55
C ALA A 215 3.66 -6.27 -6.17
N ALA A 216 3.36 -6.48 -4.90
CA ALA A 216 2.81 -7.74 -4.45
C ALA A 216 1.36 -7.82 -4.93
N ARG A 217 1.07 -8.76 -5.83
CA ARG A 217 -0.30 -9.06 -6.20
C ARG A 217 -0.89 -10.01 -5.16
N PRO A 218 -2.07 -9.70 -4.57
CA PRO A 218 -2.73 -10.59 -3.65
C PRO A 218 -3.13 -11.92 -4.33
N GLY A 219 -3.11 -13.00 -3.59
CA GLY A 219 -3.74 -14.24 -4.00
C GLY A 219 -5.26 -14.09 -4.02
N ILE A 220 -5.94 -14.60 -5.03
CA ILE A 220 -7.39 -14.54 -5.15
C ILE A 220 -7.93 -15.91 -5.52
N SER A 221 -8.88 -16.39 -4.73
CA SER A 221 -9.62 -17.62 -5.03
C SER A 221 -11.06 -17.28 -5.38
N PHE A 222 -11.53 -17.84 -6.48
CA PHE A 222 -12.92 -17.76 -6.92
C PHE A 222 -13.55 -19.14 -6.83
N HIS A 223 -14.72 -19.21 -6.24
CA HIS A 223 -15.57 -20.40 -6.28
C HIS A 223 -16.93 -19.99 -6.81
N THR A 224 -17.30 -20.48 -7.98
CA THR A 224 -18.54 -20.14 -8.65
C THR A 224 -19.43 -21.38 -8.78
N VAL A 225 -20.67 -21.22 -8.38
CA VAL A 225 -21.74 -22.21 -8.56
C VAL A 225 -22.78 -21.65 -9.50
N THR A 226 -23.01 -22.33 -10.61
CA THR A 226 -23.97 -21.93 -11.63
C THR A 226 -25.05 -22.99 -11.78
N TRP A 227 -26.31 -22.62 -11.70
CA TRP A 227 -27.45 -23.48 -11.99
C TRP A 227 -27.98 -23.21 -13.40
N ILE A 228 -28.05 -24.27 -14.19
CA ILE A 228 -28.50 -24.20 -15.58
C ILE A 228 -29.80 -24.96 -15.77
N ASP A 229 -30.70 -24.40 -16.59
CA ASP A 229 -31.95 -25.02 -16.93
C ASP A 229 -31.78 -26.17 -17.95
N LYS A 230 -32.88 -26.85 -18.27
CA LYS A 230 -32.90 -27.94 -19.26
C LYS A 230 -32.50 -27.52 -20.67
N ASN A 231 -32.48 -26.22 -20.96
CA ASN A 231 -32.03 -25.65 -22.23
C ASN A 231 -30.60 -25.18 -22.21
N SER A 232 -29.81 -25.56 -21.15
CA SER A 232 -28.41 -25.17 -20.93
C SER A 232 -28.23 -23.64 -20.77
N LYS A 233 -29.25 -22.95 -20.28
CA LYS A 233 -29.12 -21.52 -19.96
C LYS A 233 -28.84 -21.34 -18.47
N PRO A 234 -27.86 -20.49 -18.08
CA PRO A 234 -27.66 -20.11 -16.69
C PRO A 234 -28.88 -19.33 -16.17
N ARG A 235 -29.30 -19.67 -14.96
CA ARG A 235 -30.45 -19.07 -14.27
C ARG A 235 -30.06 -18.42 -12.95
N HIS A 236 -29.18 -19.08 -12.20
CA HIS A 236 -28.66 -18.57 -10.95
C HIS A 236 -27.15 -18.76 -10.95
N GLU A 237 -26.47 -17.83 -10.31
CA GLU A 237 -25.03 -17.90 -10.11
C GLU A 237 -24.69 -17.33 -8.73
N GLU A 238 -23.86 -18.06 -8.01
CA GLU A 238 -23.26 -17.63 -6.76
C GLU A 238 -21.74 -17.67 -6.93
N THR A 239 -21.07 -16.57 -6.66
CA THR A 239 -19.61 -16.51 -6.68
C THR A 239 -19.08 -16.05 -5.34
N THR A 240 -18.25 -16.88 -4.73
CA THR A 240 -17.47 -16.52 -3.55
C THR A 240 -16.07 -16.13 -3.99
N VAL A 241 -15.61 -14.97 -3.57
CA VAL A 241 -14.27 -14.46 -3.84
C VAL A 241 -13.56 -14.31 -2.51
N ILE A 242 -12.39 -14.94 -2.38
CA ILE A 242 -11.51 -14.79 -1.22
C ILE A 242 -10.24 -14.11 -1.72
N ILE A 243 -9.92 -12.98 -1.12
CA ILE A 243 -8.70 -12.21 -1.44
C ILE A 243 -7.76 -12.34 -0.25
N ASP A 244 -6.59 -12.92 -0.48
CA ASP A 244 -5.52 -12.95 0.50
C ASP A 244 -4.81 -11.58 0.47
N GLN A 245 -5.03 -10.79 1.50
CA GLN A 245 -4.45 -9.45 1.64
C GLN A 245 -3.02 -9.47 2.19
N GLY A 246 -2.44 -10.66 2.37
CA GLY A 246 -1.04 -10.81 2.78
C GLY A 246 -0.78 -10.67 4.27
N TYR A 247 -1.79 -10.87 5.12
CA TYR A 247 -1.67 -10.95 6.58
C TYR A 247 -1.08 -12.29 7.04
#